data_cf65113ab52e3187f07bfb75a8360170
#
_entry.id   cf65113ab52e3187f07bfb75a8360170
#
_cell.length_a   1.000
_cell.length_b   1.000
_cell.length_c   1.000
_cell.angle_alpha   90.00
_cell.angle_beta   90.00
_cell.angle_gamma   90.00
#
_symmetry.space_group_name_H-M   'P 1'
#
loop_
_entity.id
_entity.type
_entity.pdbx_description
1 polymer ?
#
loop_
_entity_poly.entity_id
_entity_poly.type
_entity_poly.pdbx_seq_one_letter_code
_entity_poly.pdbx_strand_id
1 'polypeptide(L)'
;MRTAAGPPNRPNMNAPQVFDPHGAAAAVAADLAPRLREIPYNYTSFSDREIVIRLLGEEAWAALDELRGERRTGRSARMLYEVLGDIWVVRRNPYLQDDLLDNPKRRQMLIDALGHRLAEIDKRRQADLSEHGDEPGRERASRVAMLTVAARGAVDAFAREFEQMAELRRRATKALGRCTQKDNIRFDGLARVSHVTDATDWRVEYPFVILTPDTEAEIAGLIKACFELGLTVIPRGGGTGYTGGAVPLTPFSAVINTEKLEQLGAVELTELPGVAHKVPTIFSGAGVVTRRVTEAAEAAGYVFAVDPTSLDASCIGGNVAMNAGGKKAVLWGTALDNLAWWRMVDPDGNWLEVTRHDHNQGKIHDIAVARFELKWFDGAHAPGEKLIRSEMLEIEGKRFRKEGLGKDVTDKFLAGLPGVQKEGCDGLITSARWVLHKMPAHTRTVCLEFFGQAREAIPSIVEIKDYLFETSKQGGAILAGLEHLDERYLRAVGYATKSKRNAFPKMVLIGDIVGDDADAVAAATRK
;
A
#
# COMPACT_ATOMS: atom_id res chain seq x y z
N MET A 1 47.69 9.85 35.94
CA MET A 1 47.40 10.12 34.54
C MET A 1 46.69 8.90 33.94
N ARG A 2 45.37 8.96 33.79
CA ARG A 2 44.57 7.95 33.08
C ARG A 2 43.97 8.66 31.88
N THR A 3 44.34 8.26 30.70
CA THR A 3 43.82 8.75 29.42
C THR A 3 42.43 8.16 29.18
N ALA A 4 41.45 9.00 29.00
CA ALA A 4 40.11 8.64 28.64
C ALA A 4 40.04 8.23 27.15
N ALA A 5 39.56 7.04 26.87
CA ALA A 5 39.23 6.58 25.52
C ALA A 5 37.94 7.27 25.05
N GLY A 6 37.98 7.91 23.88
CA GLY A 6 36.84 8.52 23.25
C GLY A 6 35.84 7.47 22.69
N PRO A 7 34.58 7.86 22.45
CA PRO A 7 33.55 6.94 21.98
C PRO A 7 33.82 6.45 20.55
N PRO A 8 33.36 5.24 20.19
CA PRO A 8 33.62 4.68 18.86
C PRO A 8 32.87 5.49 17.77
N ASN A 9 33.59 5.73 16.68
CA ASN A 9 33.11 6.40 15.47
C ASN A 9 31.86 5.69 14.93
N ARG A 10 30.73 6.36 14.92
CA ARG A 10 29.55 5.91 14.16
C ARG A 10 29.81 6.15 12.66
N PRO A 11 29.50 5.22 11.76
CA PRO A 11 29.62 5.46 10.34
C PRO A 11 28.68 6.59 9.91
N ASN A 12 29.21 7.51 9.12
CA ASN A 12 28.48 8.65 8.58
C ASN A 12 27.46 8.17 7.53
N MET A 13 26.17 8.13 7.87
CA MET A 13 25.08 7.65 7.00
C MET A 13 24.62 8.69 5.95
N ASN A 14 25.32 9.82 5.81
CA ASN A 14 24.93 10.93 4.93
C ASN A 14 25.82 11.11 3.70
N ALA A 15 26.62 10.11 3.30
CA ALA A 15 27.27 10.16 1.99
C ALA A 15 26.31 9.61 0.93
N PRO A 16 25.99 10.37 -0.16
CA PRO A 16 25.20 9.83 -1.24
C PRO A 16 26.00 8.68 -1.88
N GLN A 17 25.46 7.46 -1.80
CA GLN A 17 25.99 6.35 -2.57
C GLN A 17 25.78 6.68 -4.04
N VAL A 18 26.85 6.91 -4.75
CA VAL A 18 26.85 7.04 -6.21
C VAL A 18 26.39 5.68 -6.76
N PHE A 19 25.21 5.65 -7.37
CA PHE A 19 24.70 4.47 -8.05
C PHE A 19 25.63 4.17 -9.25
N ASP A 20 26.38 3.07 -9.19
CA ASP A 20 27.18 2.58 -10.30
C ASP A 20 26.32 1.62 -11.17
N PRO A 21 25.83 2.07 -12.32
CA PRO A 21 24.99 1.23 -13.18
C PRO A 21 25.77 0.09 -13.86
N HIS A 22 27.11 0.17 -13.91
CA HIS A 22 27.94 -0.86 -14.52
C HIS A 22 28.33 -1.96 -13.52
N GLY A 23 28.49 -1.62 -12.24
CA GLY A 23 28.69 -2.61 -11.16
C GLY A 23 27.46 -3.47 -10.92
N ALA A 24 26.27 -2.88 -11.00
CA ALA A 24 24.99 -3.60 -10.89
C ALA A 24 24.77 -4.57 -12.06
N ALA A 25 25.16 -4.20 -13.29
CA ALA A 25 25.04 -5.08 -14.47
C ALA A 25 26.00 -6.28 -14.41
N ALA A 26 27.21 -6.10 -13.87
CA ALA A 26 28.17 -7.20 -13.69
C ALA A 26 27.72 -8.20 -12.59
N ALA A 27 27.11 -7.71 -11.51
CA ALA A 27 26.54 -8.57 -10.46
C ALA A 27 25.31 -9.37 -10.96
N VAL A 28 24.52 -8.82 -11.87
CA VAL A 28 23.37 -9.50 -12.48
C VAL A 28 23.78 -10.62 -13.45
N ALA A 29 24.94 -10.53 -14.08
CA ALA A 29 25.41 -11.56 -15.02
C ALA A 29 26.00 -12.82 -14.34
N ALA A 30 26.31 -12.78 -13.05
CA ALA A 30 26.92 -13.89 -12.32
C ALA A 30 25.93 -14.87 -11.68
N ASP A 31 24.62 -14.55 -11.64
CA ASP A 31 23.62 -15.35 -10.95
C ASP A 31 22.51 -15.81 -11.90
N LEU A 32 22.83 -16.81 -12.72
CA LEU A 32 21.87 -17.47 -13.65
C LEU A 32 20.95 -18.48 -12.95
N ALA A 33 21.02 -18.65 -11.63
CA ALA A 33 20.08 -19.46 -10.91
C ALA A 33 18.69 -18.79 -10.93
N PRO A 34 17.60 -19.50 -11.26
CA PRO A 34 16.26 -18.93 -11.27
C PRO A 34 15.91 -18.47 -9.85
N ARG A 35 15.85 -17.15 -9.65
CA ARG A 35 15.49 -16.56 -8.35
C ARG A 35 14.08 -16.97 -7.97
N LEU A 36 13.87 -17.27 -6.69
CA LEU A 36 12.53 -17.37 -6.14
C LEU A 36 11.87 -16.00 -6.21
N ARG A 37 10.58 -15.98 -6.53
CA ARG A 37 9.82 -14.73 -6.49
C ARG A 37 9.80 -14.20 -5.06
N GLU A 38 10.31 -13.00 -4.86
CA GLU A 38 10.29 -12.34 -3.55
C GLU A 38 8.86 -11.99 -3.16
N ILE A 39 8.06 -11.55 -4.14
CA ILE A 39 6.65 -11.21 -3.99
C ILE A 39 5.82 -12.10 -4.91
N PRO A 40 5.18 -13.16 -4.40
CA PRO A 40 4.30 -14.01 -5.20
C PRO A 40 2.99 -13.28 -5.53
N TYR A 41 2.54 -13.40 -6.78
CA TYR A 41 1.26 -12.82 -7.21
C TYR A 41 0.05 -13.42 -6.47
N ASN A 42 0.16 -14.69 -6.07
CA ASN A 42 -0.94 -15.40 -5.44
C ASN A 42 -0.40 -16.37 -4.40
N TYR A 43 -1.07 -16.47 -3.24
CA TYR A 43 -0.79 -17.39 -2.15
C TYR A 43 -0.72 -18.85 -2.56
N THR A 44 -1.57 -19.26 -3.51
CA THR A 44 -1.76 -20.65 -3.90
C THR A 44 -0.86 -21.09 -5.05
N SER A 45 -0.06 -20.19 -5.63
CA SER A 45 0.75 -20.48 -6.82
C SER A 45 2.20 -20.84 -6.52
N PHE A 46 2.49 -21.44 -5.37
CA PHE A 46 3.83 -21.93 -5.08
C PHE A 46 4.00 -23.32 -5.71
N SER A 47 5.09 -23.47 -6.48
CA SER A 47 5.51 -24.78 -6.96
C SER A 47 6.11 -25.61 -5.83
N ASP A 48 6.11 -26.94 -5.99
CA ASP A 48 6.79 -27.84 -5.05
C ASP A 48 8.24 -27.43 -4.82
N ARG A 49 8.92 -26.96 -5.89
CA ARG A 49 10.29 -26.43 -5.80
C ARG A 49 10.38 -25.25 -4.81
N GLU A 50 9.50 -24.28 -4.94
CA GLU A 50 9.51 -23.09 -4.05
C GLU A 50 9.21 -23.48 -2.59
N ILE A 51 8.30 -24.41 -2.37
CA ILE A 51 7.98 -24.93 -1.02
C ILE A 51 9.20 -25.59 -0.40
N VAL A 52 9.86 -26.50 -1.12
CA VAL A 52 11.04 -27.19 -0.63
C VAL A 52 12.19 -26.23 -0.35
N ILE A 53 12.49 -25.32 -1.28
CA ILE A 53 13.59 -24.35 -1.10
C ILE A 53 13.31 -23.43 0.11
N ARG A 54 12.08 -22.94 0.28
CA ARG A 54 11.71 -22.08 1.41
C ARG A 54 11.76 -22.79 2.77
N LEU A 55 11.49 -24.08 2.80
CA LEU A 55 11.47 -24.85 4.05
C LEU A 55 12.79 -25.53 4.36
N LEU A 56 13.52 -25.99 3.35
CA LEU A 56 14.71 -26.84 3.53
C LEU A 56 15.98 -26.30 2.85
N GLY A 57 15.88 -25.31 1.95
CA GLY A 57 16.99 -24.76 1.19
C GLY A 57 17.19 -25.39 -0.19
N GLU A 58 18.07 -24.79 -1.00
CA GLU A 58 18.33 -25.19 -2.39
C GLU A 58 19.01 -26.56 -2.51
N GLU A 59 19.94 -26.88 -1.60
CA GLU A 59 20.62 -28.19 -1.57
C GLU A 59 19.63 -29.34 -1.37
N ALA A 60 18.64 -29.14 -0.50
CA ALA A 60 17.59 -30.11 -0.27
C ALA A 60 16.69 -30.27 -1.52
N TRP A 61 16.42 -29.17 -2.25
CA TRP A 61 15.70 -29.27 -3.51
C TRP A 61 16.49 -30.08 -4.53
N ALA A 62 17.78 -29.79 -4.75
CA ALA A 62 18.62 -30.53 -5.70
C ALA A 62 18.64 -32.03 -5.41
N ALA A 63 18.86 -32.41 -4.15
CA ALA A 63 18.85 -33.82 -3.73
C ALA A 63 17.48 -34.47 -3.94
N LEU A 64 16.38 -33.76 -3.65
CA LEU A 64 15.03 -34.29 -3.81
C LEU A 64 14.62 -34.43 -5.28
N ASP A 65 15.06 -33.51 -6.13
CA ASP A 65 14.77 -33.54 -7.57
C ASP A 65 15.41 -34.75 -8.26
N GLU A 66 16.62 -35.11 -7.86
CA GLU A 66 17.28 -36.34 -8.31
C GLU A 66 16.53 -37.60 -7.83
N LEU A 67 16.17 -37.66 -6.56
CA LEU A 67 15.54 -38.83 -5.96
C LEU A 67 14.08 -39.10 -6.42
N ARG A 68 13.34 -38.05 -6.82
CA ARG A 68 11.92 -38.18 -7.20
C ARG A 68 11.72 -38.96 -8.49
N GLY A 69 12.68 -38.95 -9.40
CA GLY A 69 12.68 -39.69 -10.65
C GLY A 69 12.98 -41.17 -10.51
N GLU A 70 13.51 -41.60 -9.39
CA GLU A 70 13.89 -42.99 -9.15
C GLU A 70 12.72 -43.84 -8.68
N ARG A 71 12.57 -45.08 -9.22
CA ARG A 71 11.50 -45.98 -8.83
C ARG A 71 11.48 -46.33 -7.35
N ARG A 72 12.66 -46.43 -6.73
CA ARG A 72 12.83 -46.84 -5.33
C ARG A 72 12.54 -45.75 -4.33
N THR A 73 12.91 -44.52 -4.63
CA THR A 73 12.78 -43.36 -3.76
C THR A 73 11.53 -42.53 -4.02
N GLY A 74 10.87 -42.70 -5.16
CA GLY A 74 9.73 -41.90 -5.57
C GLY A 74 8.56 -41.87 -4.58
N ARG A 75 8.32 -42.98 -3.82
CA ARG A 75 7.29 -42.98 -2.77
C ARG A 75 7.71 -42.19 -1.52
N SER A 76 8.97 -42.30 -1.13
CA SER A 76 9.54 -41.52 -0.02
C SER A 76 9.58 -40.02 -0.36
N ALA A 77 9.98 -39.66 -1.59
CA ALA A 77 9.91 -38.31 -2.09
C ALA A 77 8.49 -37.72 -2.03
N ARG A 78 7.48 -38.49 -2.48
CA ARG A 78 6.07 -38.06 -2.38
C ARG A 78 5.63 -37.81 -0.94
N MET A 79 5.96 -38.73 -0.03
CA MET A 79 5.64 -38.53 1.40
C MET A 79 6.32 -37.29 1.98
N LEU A 80 7.54 -36.98 1.55
CA LEU A 80 8.24 -35.76 1.97
C LEU A 80 7.51 -34.50 1.45
N TYR A 81 7.09 -34.49 0.19
CA TYR A 81 6.27 -33.40 -0.34
C TYR A 81 4.96 -33.21 0.43
N GLU A 82 4.30 -34.32 0.83
CA GLU A 82 3.09 -34.25 1.65
C GLU A 82 3.36 -33.60 3.03
N VAL A 83 4.48 -33.93 3.68
CA VAL A 83 4.88 -33.32 4.95
C VAL A 83 5.12 -31.82 4.78
N LEU A 84 5.89 -31.43 3.78
CA LEU A 84 6.21 -30.03 3.54
C LEU A 84 5.00 -29.24 3.05
N GLY A 85 4.15 -29.87 2.23
CA GLY A 85 2.90 -29.32 1.75
C GLY A 85 1.90 -29.03 2.88
N ASP A 86 1.75 -29.95 3.84
CA ASP A 86 0.88 -29.74 5.01
C ASP A 86 1.35 -28.57 5.87
N ILE A 87 2.66 -28.45 6.14
CA ILE A 87 3.24 -27.29 6.83
C ILE A 87 2.93 -26.00 6.05
N TRP A 88 3.16 -26.03 4.74
CA TRP A 88 2.93 -24.87 3.86
C TRP A 88 1.47 -24.43 3.86
N VAL A 89 0.54 -25.38 3.72
CA VAL A 89 -0.91 -25.09 3.72
C VAL A 89 -1.33 -24.42 5.03
N VAL A 90 -0.87 -24.93 6.18
CA VAL A 90 -1.20 -24.31 7.47
C VAL A 90 -0.62 -22.91 7.59
N ARG A 91 0.66 -22.69 7.21
CA ARG A 91 1.29 -21.37 7.24
C ARG A 91 0.58 -20.35 6.32
N ARG A 92 -0.07 -20.83 5.26
CA ARG A 92 -0.77 -19.99 4.27
C ARG A 92 -2.28 -19.97 4.45
N ASN A 93 -2.80 -20.49 5.57
CA ASN A 93 -4.22 -20.50 5.87
C ASN A 93 -4.50 -20.02 7.30
N PRO A 94 -4.92 -18.75 7.48
CA PRO A 94 -5.17 -18.17 8.79
C PRO A 94 -6.23 -18.89 9.61
N TYR A 95 -7.23 -19.49 8.96
CA TYR A 95 -8.26 -20.25 9.65
C TYR A 95 -7.71 -21.56 10.27
N LEU A 96 -6.83 -22.27 9.54
CA LEU A 96 -6.14 -23.43 10.07
C LEU A 96 -5.18 -23.05 11.20
N GLN A 97 -4.47 -21.91 11.07
CA GLN A 97 -3.61 -21.40 12.13
C GLN A 97 -4.41 -21.14 13.40
N ASP A 98 -5.55 -20.48 13.30
CA ASP A 98 -6.40 -20.17 14.45
C ASP A 98 -6.95 -21.47 15.09
N ASP A 99 -7.48 -22.40 14.30
CA ASP A 99 -7.97 -23.69 14.80
C ASP A 99 -6.88 -24.46 15.56
N LEU A 100 -5.64 -24.50 15.03
CA LEU A 100 -4.52 -25.20 15.66
C LEU A 100 -3.94 -24.43 16.86
N LEU A 101 -4.08 -23.11 16.93
CA LEU A 101 -3.73 -22.33 18.12
C LEU A 101 -4.73 -22.59 19.25
N ASP A 102 -6.02 -22.60 18.93
CA ASP A 102 -7.10 -22.75 19.91
C ASP A 102 -7.30 -24.21 20.34
N ASN A 103 -6.83 -25.17 19.55
CA ASN A 103 -7.01 -26.61 19.82
C ASN A 103 -5.67 -27.37 19.89
N PRO A 104 -5.01 -27.37 21.06
CA PRO A 104 -3.72 -28.06 21.26
C PRO A 104 -3.73 -29.55 20.93
N LYS A 105 -4.86 -30.25 21.12
CA LYS A 105 -4.96 -31.68 20.78
C LYS A 105 -4.89 -31.91 19.28
N ARG A 106 -5.61 -31.11 18.48
CA ARG A 106 -5.56 -31.21 17.02
C ARG A 106 -4.17 -30.84 16.49
N ARG A 107 -3.56 -29.82 17.08
CA ARG A 107 -2.17 -29.43 16.75
C ARG A 107 -1.22 -30.62 17.02
N GLN A 108 -1.29 -31.26 18.19
CA GLN A 108 -0.42 -32.39 18.51
C GLN A 108 -0.64 -33.55 17.54
N MET A 109 -1.91 -33.89 17.23
CA MET A 109 -2.22 -34.92 16.26
C MET A 109 -1.62 -34.65 14.87
N LEU A 110 -1.61 -33.38 14.41
CA LEU A 110 -0.96 -33.00 13.16
C LEU A 110 0.56 -33.21 13.24
N ILE A 111 1.21 -32.72 14.30
CA ILE A 111 2.66 -32.86 14.49
C ILE A 111 3.06 -34.36 14.55
N ASP A 112 2.31 -35.17 15.27
CA ASP A 112 2.54 -36.63 15.37
C ASP A 112 2.38 -37.29 13.99
N ALA A 113 1.39 -36.90 13.19
CA ALA A 113 1.19 -37.44 11.85
C ALA A 113 2.34 -37.08 10.89
N LEU A 114 2.85 -35.83 10.95
CA LEU A 114 4.03 -35.44 10.21
C LEU A 114 5.27 -36.22 10.61
N GLY A 115 5.49 -36.38 11.93
CA GLY A 115 6.59 -37.18 12.48
C GLY A 115 6.51 -38.65 12.06
N HIS A 116 5.31 -39.23 12.07
CA HIS A 116 5.08 -40.61 11.63
C HIS A 116 5.44 -40.84 10.15
N ARG A 117 5.05 -39.91 9.25
CA ARG A 117 5.44 -40.00 7.83
C ARG A 117 6.96 -39.92 7.65
N LEU A 118 7.66 -39.09 8.41
CA LEU A 118 9.13 -39.01 8.35
C LEU A 118 9.77 -40.31 8.89
N ALA A 119 9.20 -40.94 9.92
CA ALA A 119 9.68 -42.23 10.43
C ALA A 119 9.50 -43.35 9.38
N GLU A 120 8.38 -43.35 8.62
CA GLU A 120 8.15 -44.30 7.52
C GLU A 120 9.13 -44.10 6.35
N ILE A 121 9.53 -42.88 6.07
CA ILE A 121 10.61 -42.59 5.07
C ILE A 121 11.93 -43.21 5.55
N ASP A 122 12.29 -43.01 6.82
CA ASP A 122 13.53 -43.54 7.38
C ASP A 122 13.56 -45.08 7.44
N LYS A 123 12.44 -45.71 7.81
CA LYS A 123 12.29 -47.15 7.74
C LYS A 123 12.49 -47.73 6.35
N ARG A 124 11.97 -47.07 5.30
CA ARG A 124 12.18 -47.48 3.91
C ARG A 124 13.62 -47.29 3.46
N ARG A 125 14.27 -46.20 3.90
CA ARG A 125 15.69 -45.98 3.68
C ARG A 125 16.56 -47.10 4.24
N GLN A 126 16.27 -47.52 5.47
CA GLN A 126 16.98 -48.63 6.14
C GLN A 126 16.77 -49.97 5.43
N ALA A 127 15.54 -50.24 4.96
CA ALA A 127 15.25 -51.45 4.21
C ALA A 127 15.99 -51.45 2.85
N ASP A 128 15.95 -50.34 2.10
CA ASP A 128 16.67 -50.21 0.83
C ASP A 128 18.19 -50.37 1.00
N LEU A 129 18.76 -49.81 2.07
CA LEU A 129 20.18 -49.96 2.39
C LEU A 129 20.57 -51.40 2.75
N SER A 130 19.68 -52.14 3.42
CA SER A 130 19.93 -53.56 3.76
C SER A 130 19.87 -54.48 2.56
N GLU A 131 19.04 -54.17 1.56
CA GLU A 131 18.89 -54.91 0.32
C GLU A 131 19.92 -54.51 -0.77
N HIS A 132 20.33 -53.24 -0.79
CA HIS A 132 21.20 -52.63 -1.81
C HIS A 132 22.29 -51.80 -1.16
N GLY A 133 23.21 -52.45 -0.43
CA GLY A 133 24.31 -51.83 0.30
C GLY A 133 25.55 -51.54 -0.57
N ASP A 134 25.42 -51.49 -1.89
CA ASP A 134 26.45 -51.05 -2.84
C ASP A 134 26.68 -49.53 -2.76
N GLU A 135 27.71 -49.04 -3.45
CA GLU A 135 28.08 -47.62 -3.38
C GLU A 135 26.93 -46.69 -3.80
N PRO A 136 26.21 -46.89 -4.92
CA PRO A 136 25.06 -46.10 -5.29
C PRO A 136 23.92 -46.17 -4.26
N GLY A 137 23.72 -47.33 -3.63
CA GLY A 137 22.71 -47.52 -2.58
C GLY A 137 23.04 -46.74 -1.32
N ARG A 138 24.32 -46.70 -0.90
CA ARG A 138 24.78 -45.91 0.24
C ARG A 138 24.66 -44.42 0.00
N GLU A 139 25.02 -43.93 -1.19
CA GLU A 139 24.90 -42.52 -1.57
C GLU A 139 23.42 -42.09 -1.57
N ARG A 140 22.52 -42.87 -2.17
CA ARG A 140 21.09 -42.63 -2.15
C ARG A 140 20.54 -42.59 -0.72
N ALA A 141 20.91 -43.57 0.12
CA ALA A 141 20.48 -43.62 1.52
C ALA A 141 20.99 -42.41 2.31
N SER A 142 22.20 -41.92 2.05
CA SER A 142 22.75 -40.71 2.65
C SER A 142 21.94 -39.47 2.28
N ARG A 143 21.57 -39.28 1.02
CA ARG A 143 20.72 -38.18 0.54
C ARG A 143 19.32 -38.20 1.19
N VAL A 144 18.69 -39.39 1.27
CA VAL A 144 17.40 -39.54 1.94
C VAL A 144 17.53 -39.22 3.44
N ALA A 145 18.61 -39.64 4.10
CA ALA A 145 18.84 -39.33 5.50
C ALA A 145 18.97 -37.81 5.73
N MET A 146 19.77 -37.12 4.92
CA MET A 146 19.94 -35.66 4.97
C MET A 146 18.59 -34.95 4.83
N LEU A 147 17.78 -35.32 3.83
CA LEU A 147 16.44 -34.74 3.62
C LEU A 147 15.49 -35.01 4.79
N THR A 148 15.52 -36.22 5.37
CA THR A 148 14.67 -36.59 6.51
C THR A 148 15.06 -35.78 7.75
N VAL A 149 16.34 -35.54 7.99
CA VAL A 149 16.85 -34.70 9.10
C VAL A 149 16.40 -33.25 8.90
N ALA A 150 16.59 -32.70 7.71
CA ALA A 150 16.16 -31.35 7.39
C ALA A 150 14.63 -31.17 7.57
N ALA A 151 13.84 -32.14 7.09
CA ALA A 151 12.40 -32.12 7.25
C ALA A 151 11.94 -32.24 8.71
N ARG A 152 12.62 -33.04 9.55
CA ARG A 152 12.35 -33.07 11.00
C ARG A 152 12.60 -31.69 11.63
N GLY A 153 13.72 -31.06 11.28
CA GLY A 153 14.00 -29.68 11.70
C GLY A 153 12.89 -28.70 11.32
N ALA A 154 12.34 -28.84 10.10
CA ALA A 154 11.21 -28.02 9.64
C ALA A 154 9.91 -28.32 10.44
N VAL A 155 9.61 -29.57 10.75
CA VAL A 155 8.45 -29.95 11.61
C VAL A 155 8.61 -29.40 13.02
N ASP A 156 9.82 -29.51 13.61
CA ASP A 156 10.10 -28.97 14.94
C ASP A 156 10.02 -27.44 14.98
N ALA A 157 10.50 -26.77 13.93
CA ALA A 157 10.36 -25.33 13.80
C ALA A 157 8.88 -24.93 13.69
N PHE A 158 8.11 -25.64 12.86
CA PHE A 158 6.68 -25.43 12.70
C PHE A 158 5.91 -25.64 14.01
N ALA A 159 6.25 -26.64 14.81
CA ALA A 159 5.64 -26.86 16.13
C ALA A 159 5.91 -25.67 17.07
N ARG A 160 7.14 -25.17 17.10
CA ARG A 160 7.52 -24.01 17.94
C ARG A 160 6.85 -22.71 17.52
N GLU A 161 6.51 -22.53 16.23
CA GLU A 161 5.80 -21.35 15.74
C GLU A 161 4.47 -21.09 16.46
N PHE A 162 3.74 -22.15 16.81
CA PHE A 162 2.47 -22.01 17.54
C PHE A 162 2.68 -21.47 18.95
N GLU A 163 3.71 -21.90 19.64
CA GLU A 163 4.03 -21.41 21.00
C GLU A 163 4.45 -19.93 20.93
N GLN A 164 5.31 -19.60 19.97
CA GLN A 164 5.76 -18.23 19.74
C GLN A 164 4.59 -17.31 19.35
N MET A 165 3.69 -17.79 18.50
CA MET A 165 2.52 -17.05 18.08
C MET A 165 1.53 -16.84 19.21
N ALA A 166 1.28 -17.86 20.03
CA ALA A 166 0.41 -17.75 21.20
C ALA A 166 0.96 -16.74 22.22
N GLU A 167 2.25 -16.78 22.48
CA GLU A 167 2.92 -15.83 23.37
C GLU A 167 2.88 -14.41 22.81
N LEU A 168 3.14 -14.24 21.51
CA LEU A 168 3.06 -12.93 20.86
C LEU A 168 1.62 -12.38 20.90
N ARG A 169 0.59 -13.20 20.63
CA ARG A 169 -0.82 -12.78 20.75
C ARG A 169 -1.15 -12.35 22.19
N ARG A 170 -0.67 -13.08 23.19
CA ARG A 170 -0.88 -12.73 24.61
C ARG A 170 -0.24 -11.38 24.95
N ARG A 171 1.01 -11.16 24.53
CA ARG A 171 1.72 -9.88 24.71
C ARG A 171 1.03 -8.74 23.98
N ALA A 172 0.65 -8.96 22.73
CA ALA A 172 -0.04 -7.98 21.89
C ALA A 172 -1.41 -7.60 22.49
N THR A 173 -2.21 -8.57 22.92
CA THR A 173 -3.50 -8.27 23.58
C THR A 173 -3.31 -7.39 24.81
N LYS A 174 -2.27 -7.64 25.61
CA LYS A 174 -1.97 -6.84 26.81
C LYS A 174 -1.47 -5.44 26.46
N ALA A 175 -0.59 -5.29 25.47
CA ALA A 175 0.00 -4.02 25.09
C ALA A 175 -1.02 -3.13 24.36
N LEU A 176 -1.65 -3.66 23.33
CA LEU A 176 -2.63 -2.95 22.49
C LEU A 176 -3.92 -2.64 23.26
N GLY A 177 -4.36 -3.53 24.17
CA GLY A 177 -5.55 -3.32 24.99
C GLY A 177 -5.43 -2.18 26.01
N ARG A 178 -4.25 -1.54 26.14
CA ARG A 178 -4.07 -0.28 26.89
C ARG A 178 -4.37 0.95 26.05
N CYS A 179 -4.35 0.78 24.73
CA CYS A 179 -4.47 1.88 23.77
C CYS A 179 -5.85 1.93 23.12
N THR A 180 -6.53 0.77 23.00
CA THR A 180 -7.84 0.66 22.35
C THR A 180 -8.69 -0.42 23.04
N GLN A 181 -9.97 -0.47 22.67
CA GLN A 181 -10.88 -1.50 23.16
C GLN A 181 -10.55 -2.88 22.59
N LYS A 182 -10.91 -3.94 23.34
CA LYS A 182 -10.61 -5.33 22.97
C LYS A 182 -11.14 -5.71 21.58
N ASP A 183 -12.34 -5.25 21.25
CA ASP A 183 -13.02 -5.57 19.98
C ASP A 183 -12.34 -4.93 18.76
N ASN A 184 -11.49 -3.94 18.99
CA ASN A 184 -10.65 -3.30 17.99
C ASN A 184 -9.36 -4.06 17.66
N ILE A 185 -9.07 -5.15 18.40
CA ILE A 185 -7.85 -5.97 18.25
C ILE A 185 -8.25 -7.34 17.73
N ARG A 186 -8.08 -7.59 16.45
CA ARG A 186 -8.56 -8.79 15.79
C ARG A 186 -7.42 -9.65 15.24
N PHE A 187 -7.34 -10.89 15.74
CA PHE A 187 -6.36 -11.90 15.27
C PHE A 187 -7.02 -12.97 14.41
N ASP A 188 -8.33 -12.97 14.30
CA ASP A 188 -9.09 -14.01 13.61
C ASP A 188 -8.81 -14.06 12.11
N GLY A 189 -8.97 -15.27 11.54
CA GLY A 189 -8.68 -15.54 10.13
C GLY A 189 -9.48 -14.67 9.16
N LEU A 190 -10.74 -14.33 9.49
CA LEU A 190 -11.57 -13.49 8.62
C LEU A 190 -11.02 -12.06 8.55
N ALA A 191 -10.68 -11.45 9.68
CA ALA A 191 -10.10 -10.11 9.70
C ALA A 191 -8.77 -10.09 8.94
N ARG A 192 -7.92 -11.09 9.13
CA ARG A 192 -6.61 -11.19 8.46
C ARG A 192 -6.74 -11.37 6.95
N VAL A 193 -7.68 -12.20 6.49
CA VAL A 193 -7.94 -12.43 5.05
C VAL A 193 -8.50 -11.18 4.37
N SER A 194 -9.40 -10.44 5.02
CA SER A 194 -10.00 -9.24 4.44
C SER A 194 -9.04 -8.06 4.30
N HIS A 195 -7.85 -8.14 4.95
CA HIS A 195 -6.84 -7.08 4.92
C HIS A 195 -5.52 -7.51 4.27
N VAL A 196 -5.52 -8.58 3.48
CA VAL A 196 -4.31 -9.15 2.88
C VAL A 196 -3.91 -8.54 1.55
N THR A 197 -4.83 -7.84 0.90
CA THR A 197 -4.64 -7.30 -0.45
C THR A 197 -5.13 -5.85 -0.56
N ASP A 198 -4.69 -5.16 -1.58
CA ASP A 198 -5.26 -3.91 -2.08
C ASP A 198 -5.74 -4.10 -3.54
N ALA A 199 -5.85 -3.04 -4.33
CA ALA A 199 -6.28 -3.13 -5.72
C ALA A 199 -5.20 -3.67 -6.70
N THR A 200 -4.02 -4.05 -6.20
CA THR A 200 -2.96 -4.68 -7.01
C THR A 200 -3.16 -6.17 -7.21
N ASP A 201 -4.10 -6.82 -6.53
CA ASP A 201 -4.22 -8.28 -6.42
C ASP A 201 -3.04 -8.98 -5.72
N TRP A 202 -2.09 -8.25 -5.21
CA TRP A 202 -0.97 -8.82 -4.49
C TRP A 202 -1.44 -9.40 -3.15
N ARG A 203 -0.96 -10.62 -2.85
CA ARG A 203 -1.21 -11.35 -1.60
C ARG A 203 0.09 -11.98 -1.16
N VAL A 204 0.85 -11.25 -0.36
CA VAL A 204 2.20 -11.67 0.04
C VAL A 204 2.18 -12.43 1.34
N GLU A 205 1.73 -11.79 2.43
CA GLU A 205 1.61 -12.42 3.75
C GLU A 205 0.31 -12.02 4.42
N TYR A 206 -0.19 -12.89 5.33
CA TYR A 206 -1.28 -12.52 6.22
C TYR A 206 -0.74 -11.66 7.36
N PRO A 207 -1.39 -10.55 7.71
CA PRO A 207 -0.97 -9.75 8.84
C PRO A 207 -1.13 -10.55 10.14
N PHE A 208 -0.37 -10.17 11.16
CA PHE A 208 -0.49 -10.74 12.50
C PHE A 208 -1.79 -10.30 13.18
N VAL A 209 -2.10 -9.02 13.11
CA VAL A 209 -3.24 -8.39 13.78
C VAL A 209 -3.85 -7.29 12.92
N ILE A 210 -5.17 -7.15 13.02
CA ILE A 210 -5.91 -6.01 12.47
C ILE A 210 -6.38 -5.14 13.64
N LEU A 211 -6.12 -3.84 13.54
CA LEU A 211 -6.49 -2.83 14.51
C LEU A 211 -7.47 -1.85 13.87
N THR A 212 -8.62 -1.63 14.51
CA THR A 212 -9.67 -0.70 14.05
C THR A 212 -10.00 0.31 15.13
N PRO A 213 -9.10 1.29 15.40
CA PRO A 213 -9.28 2.27 16.48
C PRO A 213 -10.58 3.07 16.31
N ASP A 214 -11.26 3.35 17.43
CA ASP A 214 -12.51 4.11 17.44
C ASP A 214 -12.26 5.61 17.29
N THR A 215 -11.12 6.09 17.78
CA THR A 215 -10.77 7.51 17.80
C THR A 215 -9.33 7.78 17.35
N GLU A 216 -9.09 8.99 16.87
CA GLU A 216 -7.77 9.47 16.51
C GLU A 216 -6.76 9.36 17.67
N ALA A 217 -7.19 9.65 18.89
CA ALA A 217 -6.34 9.66 20.08
C ALA A 217 -5.66 8.30 20.40
N GLU A 218 -6.22 7.19 19.91
CA GLU A 218 -5.70 5.84 20.11
C GLU A 218 -4.46 5.55 19.25
N ILE A 219 -4.28 6.27 18.13
CA ILE A 219 -3.32 5.91 17.07
C ILE A 219 -1.87 5.99 17.57
N ALA A 220 -1.49 7.05 18.28
CA ALA A 220 -0.11 7.22 18.77
C ALA A 220 0.32 6.09 19.70
N GLY A 221 -0.54 5.71 20.63
CA GLY A 221 -0.30 4.58 21.53
C GLY A 221 -0.23 3.23 20.80
N LEU A 222 -1.10 3.01 19.81
CA LEU A 222 -1.11 1.79 19.00
C LEU A 222 0.18 1.64 18.19
N ILE A 223 0.67 2.71 17.55
CA ILE A 223 1.92 2.68 16.76
C ILE A 223 3.10 2.33 17.68
N LYS A 224 3.24 2.99 18.82
CA LYS A 224 4.30 2.69 19.81
C LYS A 224 4.24 1.23 20.25
N ALA A 225 3.06 0.76 20.65
CA ALA A 225 2.87 -0.62 21.09
C ALA A 225 3.20 -1.64 19.99
N CYS A 226 2.86 -1.37 18.73
CA CYS A 226 3.22 -2.22 17.60
C CYS A 226 4.75 -2.31 17.43
N PHE A 227 5.46 -1.21 17.49
CA PHE A 227 6.92 -1.20 17.36
C PHE A 227 7.62 -1.90 18.53
N GLU A 228 7.14 -1.71 19.77
CA GLU A 228 7.64 -2.43 20.95
C GLU A 228 7.43 -3.96 20.84
N LEU A 229 6.39 -4.39 20.11
CA LEU A 229 6.12 -5.78 19.81
C LEU A 229 6.93 -6.34 18.63
N GLY A 230 7.68 -5.49 17.91
CA GLY A 230 8.42 -5.85 16.71
C GLY A 230 7.53 -6.01 15.48
N LEU A 231 6.37 -5.37 15.44
CA LEU A 231 5.42 -5.43 14.33
C LEU A 231 5.65 -4.31 13.32
N THR A 232 5.60 -4.64 12.04
CA THR A 232 5.55 -3.66 10.95
C THR A 232 4.14 -3.05 10.88
N VAL A 233 4.04 -1.73 11.00
CA VAL A 233 2.76 -1.02 10.91
C VAL A 233 2.40 -0.75 9.45
N ILE A 234 1.16 -1.07 9.07
CA ILE A 234 0.61 -0.83 7.75
C ILE A 234 -0.68 -0.01 7.89
N PRO A 235 -0.64 1.29 7.56
CA PRO A 235 -1.84 2.11 7.52
C PRO A 235 -2.77 1.65 6.39
N ARG A 236 -4.08 1.58 6.67
CA ARG A 236 -5.07 1.19 5.67
C ARG A 236 -6.35 2.01 5.81
N GLY A 237 -6.81 2.56 4.69
CA GLY A 237 -8.18 3.05 4.52
C GLY A 237 -8.99 2.05 3.69
N GLY A 238 -9.57 2.46 2.57
CA GLY A 238 -10.37 1.59 1.69
C GLY A 238 -9.58 0.50 0.93
N GLY A 239 -8.25 0.49 0.97
CA GLY A 239 -7.44 -0.51 0.24
C GLY A 239 -7.52 -0.41 -1.28
N THR A 240 -7.80 0.77 -1.81
CA THR A 240 -8.02 1.03 -3.24
C THR A 240 -6.75 1.43 -4.00
N GLY A 241 -5.58 1.43 -3.34
CA GLY A 241 -4.29 1.78 -3.94
C GLY A 241 -3.79 0.74 -4.93
N TYR A 242 -2.95 1.19 -5.89
CA TYR A 242 -2.36 0.36 -6.95
C TYR A 242 -0.86 0.12 -6.78
N THR A 243 -0.30 0.38 -5.59
CA THR A 243 1.14 0.32 -5.35
C THR A 243 1.57 -0.78 -4.38
N GLY A 244 0.61 -1.50 -3.80
CA GLY A 244 0.88 -2.50 -2.77
C GLY A 244 1.14 -1.88 -1.38
N GLY A 245 0.89 -0.58 -1.18
CA GLY A 245 1.15 0.12 0.09
C GLY A 245 0.32 -0.40 1.27
N ALA A 246 -0.82 -1.04 1.01
CA ALA A 246 -1.66 -1.66 2.04
C ALA A 246 -1.51 -3.20 2.13
N VAL A 247 -0.53 -3.78 1.43
CA VAL A 247 -0.29 -5.23 1.40
C VAL A 247 0.77 -5.63 2.42
N PRO A 248 0.47 -6.53 3.38
CA PRO A 248 1.46 -7.04 4.31
C PRO A 248 2.54 -7.84 3.60
N LEU A 249 3.81 -7.53 3.84
CA LEU A 249 4.96 -8.24 3.29
C LEU A 249 5.58 -9.24 4.26
N THR A 250 5.20 -9.19 5.54
CA THR A 250 5.66 -10.07 6.61
C THR A 250 4.50 -10.53 7.50
N PRO A 251 4.53 -11.75 8.02
CA PRO A 251 3.53 -12.25 8.97
C PRO A 251 3.54 -11.49 10.30
N PHE A 252 4.57 -10.68 10.57
CA PHE A 252 4.69 -9.82 11.75
C PHE A 252 4.24 -8.38 11.45
N SER A 253 3.10 -8.22 10.79
CA SER A 253 2.51 -6.92 10.46
C SER A 253 1.25 -6.65 11.26
N ALA A 254 1.08 -5.40 11.67
CA ALA A 254 -0.16 -4.85 12.21
C ALA A 254 -0.79 -3.92 11.16
N VAL A 255 -1.96 -4.27 10.67
CA VAL A 255 -2.73 -3.36 9.80
C VAL A 255 -3.59 -2.48 10.70
N ILE A 256 -3.37 -1.17 10.64
CA ILE A 256 -4.23 -0.18 11.31
C ILE A 256 -5.23 0.35 10.29
N ASN A 257 -6.46 -0.14 10.38
CA ASN A 257 -7.55 0.28 9.51
C ASN A 257 -8.27 1.49 10.12
N THR A 258 -8.28 2.59 9.38
CA THR A 258 -8.83 3.88 9.82
C THR A 258 -10.34 4.03 9.61
N GLU A 259 -11.05 2.98 9.22
CA GLU A 259 -12.46 3.04 8.81
C GLU A 259 -13.40 3.72 9.81
N LYS A 260 -13.09 3.65 11.12
CA LYS A 260 -13.90 4.29 12.17
C LYS A 260 -13.57 5.76 12.42
N LEU A 261 -12.48 6.28 11.83
CA LEU A 261 -12.13 7.70 11.91
C LEU A 261 -12.96 8.51 10.90
N GLU A 262 -14.28 8.46 11.05
CA GLU A 262 -15.24 8.97 10.06
C GLU A 262 -15.86 10.33 10.42
N GLN A 263 -15.23 11.10 11.29
CA GLN A 263 -15.66 12.45 11.62
C GLN A 263 -15.60 13.35 10.39
N LEU A 264 -16.73 13.93 9.99
CA LEU A 264 -16.84 14.89 8.91
C LEU A 264 -17.40 16.20 9.45
N GLY A 265 -16.65 17.31 9.27
CA GLY A 265 -17.07 18.65 9.65
C GLY A 265 -18.06 19.25 8.65
N ALA A 266 -18.73 20.30 9.04
CA ALA A 266 -19.48 21.15 8.12
C ALA A 266 -18.53 21.95 7.23
N VAL A 267 -19.01 22.41 6.08
CA VAL A 267 -18.29 23.42 5.28
C VAL A 267 -18.32 24.74 6.01
N GLU A 268 -17.18 25.35 6.21
CA GLU A 268 -17.02 26.61 6.94
C GLU A 268 -16.02 27.56 6.25
N LEU A 269 -16.21 28.86 6.44
CA LEU A 269 -15.26 29.88 5.98
C LEU A 269 -14.16 30.05 7.02
N THR A 270 -12.96 29.55 6.72
CA THR A 270 -11.80 29.49 7.64
C THR A 270 -10.75 30.54 7.26
N GLU A 271 -10.14 31.16 8.26
CA GLU A 271 -8.93 31.96 8.09
C GLU A 271 -7.73 31.02 7.93
N LEU A 272 -7.03 31.13 6.81
CA LEU A 272 -5.81 30.36 6.55
C LEU A 272 -4.58 31.26 6.74
N PRO A 273 -3.48 30.77 7.32
CA PRO A 273 -2.27 31.57 7.54
C PRO A 273 -1.75 32.17 6.24
N GLY A 274 -1.54 33.50 6.23
CA GLY A 274 -1.05 34.25 5.06
C GLY A 274 -2.07 34.51 3.95
N VAL A 275 -3.34 34.09 4.11
CA VAL A 275 -4.42 34.36 3.14
C VAL A 275 -5.29 35.50 3.65
N ALA A 276 -5.44 36.57 2.84
CA ALA A 276 -6.11 37.80 3.23
C ALA A 276 -7.64 37.70 3.40
N HIS A 277 -8.26 36.62 2.93
CA HIS A 277 -9.71 36.40 2.97
C HIS A 277 -10.01 35.01 3.54
N LYS A 278 -11.23 34.84 4.04
CA LYS A 278 -11.69 33.52 4.48
C LYS A 278 -11.92 32.59 3.30
N VAL A 279 -11.46 31.36 3.44
CA VAL A 279 -11.53 30.32 2.42
C VAL A 279 -12.54 29.24 2.84
N PRO A 280 -13.42 28.77 1.94
CA PRO A 280 -14.30 27.65 2.25
C PRO A 280 -13.46 26.40 2.46
N THR A 281 -13.64 25.74 3.59
CA THR A 281 -12.92 24.53 3.97
C THR A 281 -13.84 23.49 4.54
N ILE A 282 -13.38 22.22 4.52
CA ILE A 282 -14.03 21.10 5.19
C ILE A 282 -13.00 20.27 5.94
N PHE A 283 -13.31 19.88 7.17
CA PHE A 283 -12.51 18.95 7.97
C PHE A 283 -13.00 17.53 7.76
N SER A 284 -12.08 16.55 7.71
CA SER A 284 -12.42 15.13 7.61
C SER A 284 -11.39 14.25 8.32
N GLY A 285 -11.86 13.25 9.05
CA GLY A 285 -11.06 12.15 9.57
C GLY A 285 -10.56 11.23 8.45
N ALA A 286 -9.51 10.49 8.71
CA ALA A 286 -8.85 9.64 7.71
C ALA A 286 -9.72 8.52 7.14
N GLY A 287 -10.71 8.03 7.91
CA GLY A 287 -11.64 6.97 7.50
C GLY A 287 -12.83 7.45 6.67
N VAL A 288 -13.05 8.76 6.57
CA VAL A 288 -14.16 9.29 5.78
C VAL A 288 -14.00 8.87 4.32
N VAL A 289 -15.04 8.25 3.76
CA VAL A 289 -15.09 7.90 2.34
C VAL A 289 -15.13 9.18 1.50
N THR A 290 -14.33 9.24 0.46
CA THR A 290 -14.16 10.44 -0.38
C THR A 290 -15.48 10.97 -0.94
N ARG A 291 -16.40 10.08 -1.32
CA ARG A 291 -17.78 10.44 -1.77
C ARG A 291 -18.50 11.33 -0.76
N ARG A 292 -18.44 11.01 0.53
CA ARG A 292 -19.13 11.78 1.58
C ARG A 292 -18.62 13.22 1.68
N VAL A 293 -17.32 13.44 1.47
CA VAL A 293 -16.73 14.80 1.44
C VAL A 293 -17.23 15.56 0.20
N THR A 294 -17.28 14.88 -0.95
CA THR A 294 -17.81 15.47 -2.20
C THR A 294 -19.26 15.90 -2.01
N GLU A 295 -20.12 15.02 -1.51
CA GLU A 295 -21.55 15.32 -1.29
C GLU A 295 -21.78 16.46 -0.30
N ALA A 296 -20.98 16.51 0.78
CA ALA A 296 -21.06 17.60 1.76
C ALA A 296 -20.64 18.95 1.15
N ALA A 297 -19.59 18.96 0.31
CA ALA A 297 -19.15 20.16 -0.40
C ALA A 297 -20.22 20.63 -1.41
N GLU A 298 -20.74 19.71 -2.22
CA GLU A 298 -21.77 20.00 -3.23
C GLU A 298 -23.06 20.53 -2.60
N ALA A 299 -23.52 19.95 -1.50
CA ALA A 299 -24.67 20.42 -0.74
C ALA A 299 -24.50 21.87 -0.23
N ALA A 300 -23.28 22.30 0.01
CA ALA A 300 -22.93 23.66 0.39
C ALA A 300 -22.62 24.61 -0.80
N GLY A 301 -22.73 24.13 -2.05
CA GLY A 301 -22.46 24.92 -3.26
C GLY A 301 -20.97 25.01 -3.64
N TYR A 302 -20.17 24.06 -3.18
CA TYR A 302 -18.73 24.03 -3.47
C TYR A 302 -18.31 22.73 -4.17
N VAL A 303 -17.11 22.74 -4.73
CA VAL A 303 -16.45 21.57 -5.33
C VAL A 303 -15.35 21.08 -4.42
N PHE A 304 -15.39 19.79 -4.08
CA PHE A 304 -14.25 19.06 -3.57
C PHE A 304 -13.46 18.50 -4.75
N ALA A 305 -12.16 18.86 -4.84
CA ALA A 305 -11.37 18.64 -6.03
C ALA A 305 -10.77 17.22 -6.16
N VAL A 306 -10.68 16.47 -5.06
CA VAL A 306 -10.07 15.13 -5.04
C VAL A 306 -11.11 14.09 -5.45
N ASP A 307 -11.04 13.63 -6.70
CA ASP A 307 -12.04 12.75 -7.31
C ASP A 307 -11.43 11.50 -7.99
N PRO A 308 -10.72 10.64 -7.23
CA PRO A 308 -10.18 9.40 -7.80
C PRO A 308 -11.31 8.52 -8.34
N THR A 309 -10.99 7.64 -9.30
CA THR A 309 -11.96 6.65 -9.84
C THR A 309 -12.57 5.78 -8.74
N SER A 310 -11.83 5.57 -7.65
CA SER A 310 -12.25 4.83 -6.45
C SER A 310 -13.04 5.68 -5.44
N LEU A 311 -13.59 6.81 -5.83
CA LEU A 311 -14.29 7.79 -4.99
C LEU A 311 -15.28 7.17 -3.98
N ASP A 312 -15.98 6.09 -4.39
CA ASP A 312 -16.98 5.40 -3.57
C ASP A 312 -16.40 4.49 -2.47
N ALA A 313 -15.09 4.22 -2.53
CA ALA A 313 -14.42 3.29 -1.62
C ALA A 313 -13.13 3.83 -1.01
N SER A 314 -12.47 4.80 -1.65
CA SER A 314 -11.26 5.41 -1.10
C SER A 314 -11.57 6.27 0.12
N CYS A 315 -10.64 6.31 1.07
CA CYS A 315 -10.74 7.12 2.28
C CYS A 315 -9.76 8.29 2.26
N ILE A 316 -10.09 9.33 3.02
CA ILE A 316 -9.34 10.60 3.06
C ILE A 316 -7.87 10.39 3.46
N GLY A 317 -7.57 9.54 4.45
CA GLY A 317 -6.18 9.25 4.82
C GLY A 317 -5.36 8.67 3.66
N GLY A 318 -5.98 7.78 2.89
CA GLY A 318 -5.40 7.22 1.66
C GLY A 318 -5.22 8.29 0.57
N ASN A 319 -6.19 9.21 0.42
CA ASN A 319 -6.09 10.29 -0.56
C ASN A 319 -4.90 11.22 -0.27
N VAL A 320 -4.63 11.52 1.01
CA VAL A 320 -3.43 12.27 1.42
C VAL A 320 -2.17 11.45 1.16
N ALA A 321 -2.10 10.23 1.70
CA ALA A 321 -0.93 9.37 1.63
C ALA A 321 -0.49 9.04 0.18
N MET A 322 -1.45 8.98 -0.76
CA MET A 322 -1.22 8.70 -2.17
C MET A 322 -1.17 9.95 -3.05
N ASN A 323 -1.39 11.14 -2.49
CA ASN A 323 -1.59 12.38 -3.26
C ASN A 323 -2.64 12.20 -4.36
N ALA A 324 -3.81 11.72 -3.98
CA ALA A 324 -4.85 11.32 -4.92
C ALA A 324 -5.35 12.48 -5.79
N GLY A 325 -5.71 12.17 -7.01
CA GLY A 325 -6.37 13.07 -7.95
C GLY A 325 -7.19 12.25 -8.94
N GLY A 326 -8.06 12.91 -9.68
CA GLY A 326 -8.88 12.32 -10.73
C GLY A 326 -9.00 13.28 -11.91
N LYS A 327 -10.12 13.26 -12.62
CA LYS A 327 -10.35 14.14 -13.79
C LYS A 327 -10.34 15.62 -13.43
N LYS A 328 -10.84 15.99 -12.23
CA LYS A 328 -10.86 17.37 -11.72
C LYS A 328 -9.46 17.95 -11.48
N ALA A 329 -8.43 17.11 -11.38
CA ALA A 329 -7.05 17.54 -11.16
C ALA A 329 -6.50 18.41 -12.33
N VAL A 330 -7.11 18.36 -13.49
CA VAL A 330 -6.77 19.24 -14.63
C VAL A 330 -6.92 20.72 -14.24
N LEU A 331 -7.98 21.07 -13.54
CA LEU A 331 -8.23 22.46 -13.10
C LEU A 331 -7.69 22.71 -11.69
N TRP A 332 -8.04 21.83 -10.73
CA TRP A 332 -7.84 22.11 -9.29
C TRP A 332 -6.66 21.37 -8.66
N GLY A 333 -5.91 20.56 -9.43
CA GLY A 333 -4.77 19.80 -8.93
C GLY A 333 -5.16 18.55 -8.15
N THR A 334 -4.21 18.03 -7.38
CA THR A 334 -4.31 16.80 -6.58
C THR A 334 -4.61 17.09 -5.11
N ALA A 335 -4.57 16.07 -4.25
CA ALA A 335 -4.73 16.23 -2.81
C ALA A 335 -3.79 17.30 -2.23
N LEU A 336 -2.49 17.27 -2.60
CA LEU A 336 -1.49 18.24 -2.13
C LEU A 336 -1.88 19.70 -2.45
N ASP A 337 -2.45 19.94 -3.62
CA ASP A 337 -2.86 21.27 -4.05
C ASP A 337 -4.00 21.83 -3.20
N ASN A 338 -4.83 20.96 -2.63
CA ASN A 338 -6.06 21.28 -1.92
C ASN A 338 -5.99 21.12 -0.40
N LEU A 339 -4.87 20.64 0.15
CA LEU A 339 -4.66 20.52 1.58
C LEU A 339 -4.30 21.88 2.21
N ALA A 340 -5.10 22.32 3.17
CA ALA A 340 -4.79 23.46 4.03
C ALA A 340 -4.03 23.04 5.28
N TRP A 341 -4.37 21.86 5.80
CA TRP A 341 -3.79 21.29 7.00
C TRP A 341 -4.03 19.77 7.03
N TRP A 342 -3.11 19.02 7.66
CA TRP A 342 -3.32 17.61 7.99
C TRP A 342 -2.58 17.23 9.26
N ARG A 343 -3.05 16.17 9.88
CA ARG A 343 -2.43 15.55 11.05
C ARG A 343 -2.08 14.11 10.77
N MET A 344 -0.97 13.68 11.32
CA MET A 344 -0.50 12.30 11.26
C MET A 344 0.21 11.92 12.56
N VAL A 345 0.43 10.62 12.74
CA VAL A 345 1.33 10.10 13.76
C VAL A 345 2.59 9.59 13.05
N ASP A 346 3.73 10.11 13.47
CA ASP A 346 5.04 9.74 12.91
C ASP A 346 5.54 8.36 13.41
N PRO A 347 6.65 7.81 12.89
CA PRO A 347 7.20 6.53 13.34
C PRO A 347 7.66 6.51 14.80
N ASP A 348 7.94 7.65 15.40
CA ASP A 348 8.27 7.75 16.82
C ASP A 348 7.02 7.74 17.71
N GLY A 349 5.84 7.71 17.10
CA GLY A 349 4.54 7.76 17.77
C GLY A 349 4.21 9.15 18.33
N ASN A 350 4.74 10.21 17.74
CA ASN A 350 4.38 11.57 18.04
C ASN A 350 3.35 12.09 17.04
N TRP A 351 2.52 13.05 17.49
CA TRP A 351 1.63 13.77 16.59
C TRP A 351 2.44 14.76 15.76
N LEU A 352 2.17 14.79 14.46
CA LEU A 352 2.69 15.79 13.55
C LEU A 352 1.54 16.50 12.87
N GLU A 353 1.46 17.82 13.06
CA GLU A 353 0.55 18.69 12.33
C GLU A 353 1.31 19.47 11.27
N VAL A 354 0.76 19.51 10.08
CA VAL A 354 1.31 20.25 8.95
C VAL A 354 0.28 21.27 8.48
N THR A 355 0.63 22.55 8.54
CA THR A 355 -0.21 23.66 8.11
C THR A 355 0.41 24.35 6.91
N ARG A 356 -0.32 24.45 5.80
CA ARG A 356 0.14 25.20 4.62
C ARG A 356 -0.10 26.69 4.82
N HIS A 357 0.95 27.49 4.71
CA HIS A 357 0.89 28.94 4.70
C HIS A 357 0.75 29.48 3.30
N ASP A 358 0.23 30.70 3.16
CA ASP A 358 0.10 31.41 1.86
C ASP A 358 -0.59 30.56 0.79
N HIS A 359 -1.66 29.85 1.16
CA HIS A 359 -2.33 28.93 0.25
C HIS A 359 -2.90 29.66 -0.97
N ASN A 360 -2.39 29.33 -2.17
CA ASN A 360 -2.79 30.00 -3.43
C ASN A 360 -4.15 29.55 -3.99
N GLN A 361 -4.83 28.58 -3.34
CA GLN A 361 -6.09 27.99 -3.80
C GLN A 361 -6.02 27.47 -5.25
N GLY A 362 -4.83 27.11 -5.68
CA GLY A 362 -4.49 26.62 -7.01
C GLY A 362 -3.37 25.59 -6.92
N LYS A 363 -2.77 25.28 -8.06
CA LYS A 363 -1.70 24.27 -8.12
C LYS A 363 -0.45 24.79 -7.42
N ILE A 364 0.10 23.97 -6.56
CA ILE A 364 1.24 24.32 -5.71
C ILE A 364 2.51 24.64 -6.51
N HIS A 365 2.65 24.07 -7.69
CA HIS A 365 3.81 24.34 -8.56
C HIS A 365 3.74 25.68 -9.31
N ASP A 366 2.61 26.41 -9.23
CA ASP A 366 2.45 27.73 -9.85
C ASP A 366 3.00 28.87 -8.97
N ILE A 367 3.35 28.57 -7.69
CA ILE A 367 3.96 29.56 -6.79
C ILE A 367 5.48 29.38 -6.72
N ALA A 368 6.19 30.45 -6.42
CA ALA A 368 7.66 30.43 -6.31
C ALA A 368 8.12 29.52 -5.18
N VAL A 369 7.54 29.68 -3.99
CA VAL A 369 7.88 28.93 -2.79
C VAL A 369 6.59 28.56 -2.04
N ALA A 370 6.42 27.30 -1.73
CA ALA A 370 5.39 26.79 -0.83
C ALA A 370 5.96 26.71 0.60
N ARG A 371 5.16 27.13 1.59
CA ARG A 371 5.54 27.15 2.98
C ARG A 371 4.63 26.25 3.81
N PHE A 372 5.25 25.43 4.69
CA PHE A 372 4.55 24.53 5.58
C PHE A 372 5.08 24.70 7.00
N GLU A 373 4.21 24.98 7.95
CA GLU A 373 4.53 24.92 9.36
C GLU A 373 4.33 23.49 9.86
N LEU A 374 5.38 22.89 10.39
CA LEU A 374 5.40 21.55 10.96
C LEU A 374 5.47 21.66 12.49
N LYS A 375 4.50 21.05 13.19
CA LYS A 375 4.45 21.04 14.66
C LYS A 375 4.40 19.61 15.17
N TRP A 376 5.39 19.21 15.96
CA TRP A 376 5.41 17.91 16.64
C TRP A 376 4.91 18.04 18.06
N PHE A 377 3.99 17.16 18.44
CA PHE A 377 3.45 17.08 19.79
C PHE A 377 3.69 15.69 20.37
N ASP A 378 3.84 15.61 21.68
CA ASP A 378 4.09 14.35 22.39
C ASP A 378 2.89 13.39 22.26
N GLY A 379 3.12 12.22 21.67
CA GLY A 379 2.08 11.22 21.45
C GLY A 379 1.54 10.55 22.73
N ALA A 380 2.12 10.83 23.90
CA ALA A 380 1.57 10.41 25.20
C ALA A 380 0.40 11.30 25.66
N HIS A 381 0.16 12.42 24.98
CA HIS A 381 -0.90 13.38 25.24
C HIS A 381 -1.90 13.41 24.09
N ALA A 382 -3.04 14.08 24.30
CA ALA A 382 -4.00 14.28 23.21
C ALA A 382 -3.41 15.10 22.05
N PRO A 383 -3.92 14.95 20.83
CA PRO A 383 -3.41 15.68 19.67
C PRO A 383 -3.38 17.20 19.92
N GLY A 384 -2.23 17.83 19.71
CA GLY A 384 -2.06 19.28 19.85
C GLY A 384 -1.75 19.78 21.27
N GLU A 385 -1.71 18.92 22.31
CA GLU A 385 -1.58 19.40 23.68
C GLU A 385 -0.15 19.77 24.11
N LYS A 386 0.85 18.95 23.78
CA LYS A 386 2.22 19.15 24.26
C LYS A 386 3.20 19.29 23.11
N LEU A 387 3.48 20.54 22.75
CA LEU A 387 4.42 20.84 21.67
C LEU A 387 5.83 20.40 22.05
N ILE A 388 6.49 19.63 21.17
CA ILE A 388 7.89 19.22 21.26
C ILE A 388 8.78 20.19 20.49
N ARG A 389 8.41 20.46 19.23
CA ARG A 389 9.14 21.36 18.33
C ARG A 389 8.23 21.89 17.23
N SER A 390 8.65 22.99 16.64
CA SER A 390 8.03 23.57 15.43
C SER A 390 9.13 24.00 14.47
N GLU A 391 8.87 23.84 13.18
CA GLU A 391 9.77 24.32 12.12
C GLU A 391 8.97 24.79 10.91
N MET A 392 9.57 25.65 10.11
CA MET A 392 9.02 26.09 8.83
C MET A 392 9.78 25.39 7.70
N LEU A 393 9.06 24.64 6.88
CA LEU A 393 9.60 23.99 5.69
C LEU A 393 9.23 24.81 4.46
N GLU A 394 10.25 25.26 3.73
CA GLU A 394 10.08 25.99 2.46
C GLU A 394 10.53 25.11 1.29
N ILE A 395 9.66 25.01 0.28
CA ILE A 395 9.92 24.19 -0.93
C ILE A 395 9.62 25.02 -2.17
N GLU A 396 10.58 25.11 -3.08
CA GLU A 396 10.35 25.76 -4.37
C GLU A 396 9.19 25.07 -5.13
N GLY A 397 8.22 25.85 -5.62
CA GLY A 397 7.02 25.32 -6.31
C GLY A 397 7.36 24.38 -7.46
N LYS A 398 8.39 24.72 -8.27
CA LYS A 398 8.87 23.88 -9.39
C LYS A 398 9.27 22.45 -8.99
N ARG A 399 9.59 22.18 -7.70
CA ARG A 399 9.97 20.84 -7.22
C ARG A 399 8.79 19.89 -7.05
N PHE A 400 7.56 20.41 -6.99
CA PHE A 400 6.36 19.59 -6.87
C PHE A 400 5.89 19.00 -8.21
N ARG A 401 6.45 19.46 -9.32
CA ARG A 401 6.09 18.98 -10.64
C ARG A 401 7.32 18.95 -11.54
N LYS A 402 7.56 17.82 -12.17
CA LYS A 402 8.57 17.72 -13.21
C LYS A 402 8.05 18.33 -14.51
N GLU A 403 8.85 19.18 -15.15
CA GLU A 403 8.53 19.77 -16.44
C GLU A 403 8.15 18.70 -17.48
N GLY A 404 7.09 18.94 -18.22
CA GLY A 404 6.56 18.01 -19.21
C GLY A 404 5.70 16.87 -18.67
N LEU A 405 5.66 16.65 -17.35
CA LEU A 405 4.77 15.69 -16.73
C LEU A 405 3.52 16.38 -16.18
N GLY A 406 2.34 16.01 -16.59
CA GLY A 406 1.07 16.63 -16.20
C GLY A 406 0.91 16.90 -14.71
N LYS A 407 0.03 16.18 -14.05
CA LYS A 407 -0.27 16.30 -12.60
C LYS A 407 0.66 15.48 -11.69
N ASP A 408 1.52 14.67 -12.24
CA ASP A 408 2.32 13.73 -11.43
C ASP A 408 3.55 14.37 -10.82
N VAL A 409 3.72 14.14 -9.53
CA VAL A 409 4.94 14.42 -8.79
C VAL A 409 5.76 13.13 -8.73
N THR A 410 6.95 13.14 -9.30
CA THR A 410 7.80 11.96 -9.39
C THR A 410 8.72 11.79 -8.18
N ASP A 411 8.99 12.87 -7.44
CA ASP A 411 9.79 12.83 -6.23
C ASP A 411 8.91 12.54 -5.01
N LYS A 412 8.88 11.30 -4.58
CA LYS A 412 8.14 10.87 -3.38
C LYS A 412 8.68 11.47 -2.09
N PHE A 413 9.93 11.91 -2.08
CA PHE A 413 10.50 12.58 -0.92
C PHE A 413 9.92 13.99 -0.72
N LEU A 414 9.49 14.66 -1.78
CA LEU A 414 8.89 16.01 -1.75
C LEU A 414 9.69 17.00 -0.89
N ALA A 415 11.02 16.99 -1.02
CA ALA A 415 11.93 17.83 -0.23
C ALA A 415 11.72 17.74 1.29
N GLY A 416 11.25 16.61 1.80
CA GLY A 416 11.01 16.36 3.22
C GLY A 416 9.59 16.66 3.70
N LEU A 417 8.66 17.04 2.84
CA LEU A 417 7.26 17.24 3.23
C LEU A 417 6.64 15.93 3.71
N PRO A 418 6.19 15.82 4.98
CA PRO A 418 5.69 14.56 5.53
C PRO A 418 4.26 14.23 5.09
N GLY A 419 3.94 12.94 5.10
CA GLY A 419 2.59 12.38 4.96
C GLY A 419 2.09 12.28 3.53
N VAL A 420 2.22 13.33 2.73
CA VAL A 420 1.68 13.36 1.37
C VAL A 420 2.54 12.57 0.41
N GLN A 421 1.93 11.74 -0.43
CA GLN A 421 2.61 10.91 -1.45
C GLN A 421 3.64 9.91 -0.91
N LYS A 422 3.59 9.60 0.38
CA LYS A 422 4.51 8.68 1.07
C LYS A 422 3.96 7.26 1.20
N GLU A 423 2.73 7.02 0.78
CA GLU A 423 2.06 5.71 0.85
C GLU A 423 1.98 5.15 2.29
N GLY A 424 2.04 6.03 3.28
CA GLY A 424 2.01 5.68 4.70
C GLY A 424 3.33 5.17 5.28
N CYS A 425 4.45 5.26 4.53
CA CYS A 425 5.75 4.76 5.03
C CYS A 425 6.44 5.69 6.03
N ASP A 426 6.02 6.95 6.15
CA ASP A 426 6.55 7.95 7.09
C ASP A 426 5.59 8.28 8.24
N GLY A 427 4.46 7.58 8.31
CA GLY A 427 3.48 7.72 9.38
C GLY A 427 2.06 7.45 8.93
N LEU A 428 1.11 7.57 9.86
CA LEU A 428 -0.30 7.33 9.63
C LEU A 428 -1.07 8.65 9.66
N ILE A 429 -1.71 9.00 8.53
CA ILE A 429 -2.61 10.16 8.45
C ILE A 429 -3.87 9.88 9.26
N THR A 430 -4.25 10.83 10.12
CA THR A 430 -5.42 10.70 11.01
C THR A 430 -6.55 11.64 10.66
N SER A 431 -6.26 12.83 10.14
CA SER A 431 -7.26 13.82 9.73
C SER A 431 -6.68 14.86 8.77
N ALA A 432 -7.55 15.56 8.05
CA ALA A 432 -7.17 16.61 7.12
C ALA A 432 -8.22 17.72 7.03
N ARG A 433 -7.79 18.94 6.66
CA ARG A 433 -8.65 20.07 6.28
C ARG A 433 -8.34 20.47 4.85
N TRP A 434 -9.38 20.58 4.07
CA TRP A 434 -9.33 20.80 2.62
C TRP A 434 -9.88 22.16 2.25
N VAL A 435 -9.25 22.84 1.30
CA VAL A 435 -9.87 23.97 0.63
C VAL A 435 -10.91 23.47 -0.36
N LEU A 436 -12.00 24.20 -0.49
CA LEU A 436 -13.06 23.94 -1.44
C LEU A 436 -13.10 25.06 -2.48
N HIS A 437 -13.55 24.74 -3.67
CA HIS A 437 -13.64 25.69 -4.79
C HIS A 437 -15.08 26.06 -5.06
N LYS A 438 -15.29 27.28 -5.60
CA LYS A 438 -16.62 27.71 -6.05
C LYS A 438 -17.15 26.73 -7.09
N MET A 439 -18.40 26.31 -6.93
CA MET A 439 -19.06 25.48 -7.93
C MET A 439 -19.39 26.34 -9.17
N PRO A 440 -18.96 25.91 -10.36
CA PRO A 440 -19.34 26.58 -11.61
C PRO A 440 -20.85 26.50 -11.82
N ALA A 441 -21.46 27.59 -12.34
CA ALA A 441 -22.89 27.65 -12.56
C ALA A 441 -23.35 26.68 -13.67
N HIS A 442 -22.51 26.43 -14.66
CA HIS A 442 -22.83 25.58 -15.80
C HIS A 442 -21.72 24.57 -16.06
N THR A 443 -22.11 23.33 -16.31
CA THR A 443 -21.20 22.23 -16.67
C THR A 443 -21.77 21.47 -17.86
N ARG A 444 -20.92 21.16 -18.83
CA ARG A 444 -21.20 20.22 -19.90
C ARG A 444 -20.08 19.20 -20.02
N THR A 445 -20.47 17.93 -20.09
CA THR A 445 -19.53 16.82 -20.32
C THR A 445 -19.51 16.49 -21.81
N VAL A 446 -18.34 16.50 -22.41
CA VAL A 446 -18.08 16.01 -23.75
C VAL A 446 -17.51 14.59 -23.69
N CYS A 447 -17.89 13.78 -24.67
CA CYS A 447 -17.40 12.41 -24.83
C CYS A 447 -16.98 12.23 -26.29
N LEU A 448 -15.67 12.12 -26.53
CA LEU A 448 -15.07 12.07 -27.85
C LEU A 448 -14.49 10.67 -28.12
N GLU A 449 -14.94 10.03 -29.18
CA GLU A 449 -14.53 8.69 -29.59
C GLU A 449 -13.42 8.76 -30.65
N PHE A 450 -12.27 8.14 -30.39
CA PHE A 450 -11.14 8.05 -31.31
C PHE A 450 -11.00 6.62 -31.81
N PHE A 451 -10.98 6.44 -33.15
CA PHE A 451 -10.99 5.13 -33.82
C PHE A 451 -9.63 4.72 -34.40
N GLY A 452 -8.71 5.66 -34.54
CA GLY A 452 -7.32 5.43 -34.96
C GLY A 452 -6.41 5.00 -33.81
N GLN A 453 -5.10 5.00 -34.06
CA GLN A 453 -4.12 4.72 -33.00
C GLN A 453 -4.15 5.85 -31.95
N ALA A 454 -3.90 5.51 -30.69
CA ALA A 454 -3.92 6.48 -29.58
C ALA A 454 -3.01 7.71 -29.87
N ARG A 455 -1.84 7.50 -30.49
CA ARG A 455 -0.93 8.60 -30.90
C ARG A 455 -1.56 9.61 -31.86
N GLU A 456 -2.54 9.20 -32.67
CA GLU A 456 -3.21 10.06 -33.65
C GLU A 456 -4.23 10.99 -32.96
N ALA A 457 -4.66 10.67 -31.75
CA ALA A 457 -5.54 11.51 -30.94
C ALA A 457 -4.78 12.64 -30.22
N ILE A 458 -3.46 12.52 -30.02
CA ILE A 458 -2.67 13.48 -29.24
C ILE A 458 -2.79 14.92 -29.79
N PRO A 459 -2.66 15.19 -31.11
CA PRO A 459 -2.81 16.55 -31.64
C PRO A 459 -4.17 17.17 -31.30
N SER A 460 -5.26 16.40 -31.43
CA SER A 460 -6.61 16.86 -31.09
C SER A 460 -6.76 17.15 -29.60
N ILE A 461 -6.16 16.32 -28.73
CA ILE A 461 -6.18 16.53 -27.28
C ILE A 461 -5.45 17.84 -26.92
N VAL A 462 -4.29 18.08 -27.54
CA VAL A 462 -3.51 19.30 -27.32
C VAL A 462 -4.30 20.52 -27.80
N GLU A 463 -4.90 20.45 -28.98
CA GLU A 463 -5.71 21.56 -29.55
C GLU A 463 -6.92 21.88 -28.64
N ILE A 464 -7.65 20.87 -28.15
CA ILE A 464 -8.77 21.06 -27.23
C ILE A 464 -8.29 21.74 -25.94
N LYS A 465 -7.20 21.24 -25.36
CA LYS A 465 -6.61 21.82 -24.15
C LYS A 465 -6.21 23.28 -24.35
N ASP A 466 -5.46 23.57 -25.43
CA ASP A 466 -4.97 24.93 -25.71
C ASP A 466 -6.12 25.90 -25.98
N TYR A 467 -7.11 25.49 -26.74
CA TYR A 467 -8.31 26.28 -26.98
C TYR A 467 -9.04 26.65 -25.68
N LEU A 468 -9.28 25.66 -24.79
CA LEU A 468 -9.99 25.89 -23.54
C LEU A 468 -9.17 26.74 -22.56
N PHE A 469 -7.85 26.60 -22.54
CA PHE A 469 -6.97 27.45 -21.74
C PHE A 469 -6.97 28.92 -22.22
N GLU A 470 -6.97 29.15 -23.50
CA GLU A 470 -7.09 30.53 -24.05
C GLU A 470 -8.47 31.14 -23.79
N THR A 471 -9.54 30.35 -23.94
CA THR A 471 -10.91 30.77 -23.64
C THR A 471 -11.07 31.16 -22.17
N SER A 472 -10.47 30.39 -21.28
CA SER A 472 -10.46 30.62 -19.82
C SER A 472 -9.81 31.98 -19.47
N LYS A 473 -8.71 32.33 -20.10
CA LYS A 473 -8.03 33.64 -19.87
C LYS A 473 -8.91 34.84 -20.24
N GLN A 474 -9.85 34.64 -21.14
CA GLN A 474 -10.81 35.66 -21.59
C GLN A 474 -12.11 35.68 -20.77
N GLY A 475 -12.18 34.95 -19.65
CA GLY A 475 -13.37 34.83 -18.82
C GLY A 475 -14.46 33.93 -19.40
N GLY A 476 -14.13 33.11 -20.41
CA GLY A 476 -15.04 32.14 -21.02
C GLY A 476 -15.07 30.78 -20.32
N ALA A 477 -15.35 29.74 -21.11
CA ALA A 477 -15.42 28.37 -20.59
C ALA A 477 -14.05 27.81 -20.19
N ILE A 478 -14.03 26.96 -19.18
CA ILE A 478 -12.82 26.38 -18.56
C ILE A 478 -12.87 24.86 -18.68
N LEU A 479 -11.73 24.23 -18.95
CA LEU A 479 -11.56 22.79 -18.85
C LEU A 479 -11.41 22.38 -17.38
N ALA A 480 -12.43 21.80 -16.80
CA ALA A 480 -12.45 21.39 -15.39
C ALA A 480 -12.06 19.93 -15.17
N GLY A 481 -12.21 19.11 -16.18
CA GLY A 481 -11.85 17.70 -16.10
C GLY A 481 -11.49 17.14 -17.46
N LEU A 482 -10.50 16.27 -17.53
CA LEU A 482 -10.12 15.53 -18.74
C LEU A 482 -9.58 14.17 -18.37
N GLU A 483 -10.18 13.12 -18.93
CA GLU A 483 -9.75 11.75 -18.70
C GLU A 483 -9.88 10.94 -19.98
N HIS A 484 -8.96 10.01 -20.22
CA HIS A 484 -9.03 9.08 -21.32
C HIS A 484 -9.32 7.66 -20.83
N LEU A 485 -10.12 6.92 -21.58
CA LEU A 485 -10.41 5.53 -21.36
C LEU A 485 -9.91 4.72 -22.55
N ASP A 486 -9.05 3.74 -22.30
CA ASP A 486 -8.51 2.89 -23.35
C ASP A 486 -9.50 1.80 -23.83
N GLU A 487 -9.18 1.16 -24.96
CA GLU A 487 -10.03 0.11 -25.55
C GLU A 487 -10.31 -1.05 -24.58
N ARG A 488 -9.35 -1.44 -23.74
CA ARG A 488 -9.50 -2.57 -22.81
C ARG A 488 -10.54 -2.24 -21.73
N TYR A 489 -10.42 -1.03 -21.16
CA TYR A 489 -11.38 -0.54 -20.19
C TYR A 489 -12.78 -0.43 -20.82
N LEU A 490 -12.90 0.17 -22.01
CA LEU A 490 -14.17 0.31 -22.71
C LEU A 490 -14.85 -1.05 -22.97
N ARG A 491 -14.08 -2.07 -23.34
CA ARG A 491 -14.60 -3.43 -23.50
C ARG A 491 -15.03 -4.06 -22.18
N ALA A 492 -14.24 -3.86 -21.13
CA ALA A 492 -14.52 -4.43 -19.81
C ALA A 492 -15.83 -3.89 -19.21
N VAL A 493 -16.13 -2.61 -19.43
CA VAL A 493 -17.37 -1.96 -18.91
C VAL A 493 -18.56 -2.07 -19.89
N GLY A 494 -18.39 -2.74 -21.02
CA GLY A 494 -19.46 -2.89 -22.02
C GLY A 494 -19.87 -1.57 -22.68
N TYR A 495 -18.90 -0.68 -22.95
CA TYR A 495 -19.17 0.64 -23.54
C TYR A 495 -19.93 0.53 -24.84
N ALA A 496 -21.06 1.23 -24.95
CA ALA A 496 -21.82 1.35 -26.18
C ALA A 496 -21.36 2.57 -26.96
N THR A 497 -20.76 2.35 -28.14
CA THR A 497 -20.33 3.44 -29.02
C THR A 497 -21.51 4.31 -29.45
N LYS A 498 -21.31 5.62 -29.48
CA LYS A 498 -22.30 6.62 -29.92
C LYS A 498 -22.15 6.95 -31.40
N SER A 499 -21.01 6.62 -31.97
CA SER A 499 -20.73 6.79 -33.40
C SER A 499 -21.49 5.75 -34.25
N LYS A 500 -21.95 6.16 -35.44
CA LYS A 500 -22.52 5.24 -36.44
C LYS A 500 -21.46 4.43 -37.21
N ARG A 501 -20.17 4.50 -36.81
CA ARG A 501 -19.07 3.74 -37.43
C ARG A 501 -19.14 2.27 -37.04
N ASN A 502 -18.90 1.39 -38.01
CA ASN A 502 -18.79 -0.06 -37.78
C ASN A 502 -17.44 -0.46 -37.12
N ALA A 503 -16.94 0.37 -36.21
CA ALA A 503 -15.68 0.12 -35.51
C ALA A 503 -15.82 0.47 -34.03
N PHE A 504 -15.10 -0.24 -33.17
CA PHE A 504 -15.04 0.07 -31.75
C PHE A 504 -13.94 1.12 -31.48
N PRO A 505 -14.19 2.14 -30.66
CA PRO A 505 -13.21 3.17 -30.39
C PRO A 505 -11.97 2.58 -29.68
N LYS A 506 -10.80 3.03 -30.08
CA LYS A 506 -9.53 2.70 -29.43
C LYS A 506 -9.28 3.51 -28.17
N MET A 507 -9.93 4.66 -28.09
CA MET A 507 -9.88 5.55 -26.94
C MET A 507 -11.15 6.40 -26.90
N VAL A 508 -11.62 6.67 -25.69
CA VAL A 508 -12.64 7.70 -25.42
C VAL A 508 -12.03 8.75 -24.52
N LEU A 509 -12.22 10.02 -24.88
CA LEU A 509 -11.84 11.16 -24.07
C LEU A 509 -13.10 11.76 -23.45
N ILE A 510 -13.14 11.85 -22.13
CA ILE A 510 -14.23 12.49 -21.38
C ILE A 510 -13.69 13.80 -20.81
N GLY A 511 -14.36 14.90 -21.12
CA GLY A 511 -13.98 16.23 -20.63
C GLY A 511 -15.16 16.99 -20.03
N ASP A 512 -14.93 17.64 -18.88
CA ASP A 512 -15.90 18.57 -18.29
C ASP A 512 -15.52 20.01 -18.63
N ILE A 513 -16.41 20.70 -19.34
CA ILE A 513 -16.30 22.11 -19.69
C ILE A 513 -17.26 22.89 -18.80
N VAL A 514 -16.74 23.85 -18.05
CA VAL A 514 -17.48 24.60 -17.04
C VAL A 514 -17.36 26.10 -17.24
N GLY A 515 -18.27 26.84 -16.65
CA GLY A 515 -18.25 28.32 -16.65
C GLY A 515 -19.45 28.91 -15.95
N ASP A 516 -19.43 30.23 -15.76
CA ASP A 516 -20.55 30.97 -15.17
C ASP A 516 -21.53 31.47 -16.25
N ASP A 517 -21.16 31.40 -17.53
CA ASP A 517 -22.00 31.76 -18.69
C ASP A 517 -22.40 30.52 -19.49
N ALA A 518 -23.70 30.25 -19.58
CA ALA A 518 -24.26 29.11 -20.28
C ALA A 518 -23.94 29.10 -21.79
N ASP A 519 -23.94 30.27 -22.43
CA ASP A 519 -23.71 30.39 -23.87
C ASP A 519 -22.24 30.17 -24.20
N ALA A 520 -21.31 30.69 -23.38
CA ALA A 520 -19.88 30.43 -23.49
C ALA A 520 -19.56 28.93 -23.35
N VAL A 521 -20.13 28.25 -22.34
CA VAL A 521 -19.97 26.80 -22.16
C VAL A 521 -20.56 26.03 -23.34
N ALA A 522 -21.74 26.43 -23.84
CA ALA A 522 -22.37 25.79 -24.99
C ALA A 522 -21.57 26.00 -26.29
N ALA A 523 -21.00 27.17 -26.50
CA ALA A 523 -20.18 27.49 -27.66
C ALA A 523 -18.87 26.66 -27.64
N ALA A 524 -18.17 26.63 -26.49
CA ALA A 524 -16.95 25.85 -26.33
C ALA A 524 -17.18 24.33 -26.50
N THR A 525 -18.33 23.84 -26.09
CA THR A 525 -18.71 22.41 -26.22
C THR A 525 -18.99 22.03 -27.68
N ARG A 526 -19.46 22.95 -28.49
CA ARG A 526 -19.78 22.70 -29.92
C ARG A 526 -18.56 22.77 -30.84
N LYS A 527 -17.58 23.58 -30.50
CA LYS A 527 -16.31 23.69 -31.23
C LYS A 527 -15.42 22.45 -31.00
#